data_5c5ea6fd88de317628a04afd2e51173e
#
_entry.id   5c5ea6fd88de317628a04afd2e51173e
#
_cell.length_a   1.000
_cell.length_b   1.000
_cell.length_c   1.000
_cell.angle_alpha   90.00
_cell.angle_beta   90.00
_cell.angle_gamma   90.00
#
_symmetry.space_group_name_H-M   'P 1'
#
loop_
_entity.id
_entity.type
_entity.pdbx_description
1 polymer ?
#
loop_
_entity_poly.entity_id
_entity_poly.type
_entity_poly.pdbx_seq_one_letter_code
_entity_poly.pdbx_strand_id
1 'polypeptide(L)'
;MTDSVTELDSPDLDSCVRIGSIVSSNSHLDYIVEIFKERDCDRPPELHEREFGQPVFIKKVIDGTEHAIMGVIYDTKLVDPDQGRTGPRLAQDDQAQFTPGYIEERTVFAGVALLGTAVITDDRSITGPSHRMPRWTLEVDDTVYQCPDEVTVSFHTVDEQIQLAYLDRLIDIAGDLGAEVIVALIDRLQRMLPEDDPNQRVLDVVEQNIEWQTHERRGMV
;
A
#
# COMPACT_ATOMS: atom_id res chain seq x y z
N MET A 1 -21.67 36.51 12.82
CA MET A 1 -21.84 35.06 12.79
C MET A 1 -20.72 34.56 11.88
N THR A 2 -19.61 34.19 12.47
CA THR A 2 -18.44 33.66 11.79
C THR A 2 -18.61 32.16 11.76
N ASP A 3 -18.88 31.64 10.58
CA ASP A 3 -18.86 30.18 10.34
C ASP A 3 -17.44 29.66 10.62
N SER A 4 -17.36 28.86 11.67
CA SER A 4 -16.17 28.06 11.94
C SER A 4 -16.07 26.96 10.87
N VAL A 5 -15.24 27.20 9.89
CA VAL A 5 -14.71 26.14 9.04
C VAL A 5 -14.02 25.17 9.99
N THR A 6 -14.55 23.97 10.12
CA THR A 6 -13.91 22.87 10.82
C THR A 6 -12.61 22.60 10.08
N GLU A 7 -11.47 23.04 10.64
CA GLU A 7 -10.15 22.54 10.24
C GLU A 7 -10.20 21.03 10.41
N LEU A 8 -10.23 20.32 9.31
CA LEU A 8 -9.95 18.88 9.30
C LEU A 8 -8.51 18.74 9.79
N ASP A 9 -8.37 18.17 10.98
CA ASP A 9 -7.09 17.89 11.62
C ASP A 9 -6.27 17.04 10.62
N SER A 10 -5.18 17.60 10.11
CA SER A 10 -4.32 16.87 9.15
C SER A 10 -3.83 15.58 9.82
N PRO A 11 -3.91 14.43 9.16
CA PRO A 11 -3.54 13.17 9.77
C PRO A 11 -2.07 13.20 10.18
N ASP A 12 -1.80 12.90 11.46
CA ASP A 12 -0.45 12.78 11.98
C ASP A 12 0.23 11.54 11.41
N LEU A 13 1.11 11.74 10.43
CA LEU A 13 1.86 10.66 9.78
C LEU A 13 2.76 9.88 10.73
N ASP A 14 3.05 10.39 11.94
CA ASP A 14 3.83 9.68 12.94
C ASP A 14 3.00 8.66 13.73
N SER A 15 1.68 8.84 13.76
CA SER A 15 0.74 7.91 14.42
C SER A 15 0.20 6.81 13.50
N CYS A 16 0.63 6.77 12.23
CA CYS A 16 0.16 5.79 11.27
C CYS A 16 0.54 4.35 11.65
N VAL A 17 -0.33 3.41 11.32
CA VAL A 17 -0.12 2.00 11.59
C VAL A 17 1.11 1.49 10.83
N ARG A 18 2.00 0.81 11.55
CA ARG A 18 3.17 0.15 10.98
C ARG A 18 2.74 -1.19 10.38
N ILE A 19 2.85 -1.33 9.08
CA ILE A 19 2.45 -2.55 8.37
C ILE A 19 3.51 -3.63 8.46
N GLY A 20 4.77 -3.26 8.26
CA GLY A 20 5.88 -4.20 8.21
C GLY A 20 7.19 -3.50 7.89
N SER A 21 8.20 -4.30 7.56
CA SER A 21 9.49 -3.82 7.09
C SER A 21 9.89 -4.45 5.76
N ILE A 22 10.65 -3.70 4.97
CA ILE A 22 11.19 -4.20 3.70
C ILE A 22 12.24 -5.27 3.99
N VAL A 23 12.14 -6.42 3.31
CA VAL A 23 13.08 -7.53 3.44
C VAL A 23 13.81 -7.84 2.13
N SER A 24 13.23 -7.50 0.99
CA SER A 24 13.87 -7.65 -0.33
C SER A 24 13.13 -6.84 -1.40
N SER A 25 13.64 -6.89 -2.64
CA SER A 25 12.96 -6.30 -3.80
C SER A 25 13.13 -7.19 -5.03
N ASN A 26 12.12 -7.22 -5.90
CA ASN A 26 12.20 -7.86 -7.22
C ASN A 26 12.73 -6.86 -8.27
N SER A 27 12.48 -5.57 -8.07
CA SER A 27 12.96 -4.47 -8.92
C SER A 27 13.06 -3.17 -8.12
N HIS A 28 13.44 -2.08 -8.79
CA HIS A 28 13.50 -0.74 -8.20
C HIS A 28 12.13 -0.23 -7.70
N LEU A 29 11.05 -0.76 -8.22
CA LEU A 29 9.68 -0.34 -7.89
C LEU A 29 8.84 -1.43 -7.21
N ASP A 30 9.38 -2.64 -7.04
CA ASP A 30 8.67 -3.80 -6.51
C ASP A 30 9.42 -4.36 -5.30
N TYR A 31 8.84 -4.16 -4.13
CA TYR A 31 9.41 -4.50 -2.84
C TYR A 31 8.61 -5.58 -2.12
N ILE A 32 9.32 -6.41 -1.38
CA ILE A 32 8.72 -7.43 -0.50
C ILE A 32 8.83 -6.95 0.94
N VAL A 33 7.68 -6.89 1.59
CA VAL A 33 7.51 -6.43 2.97
C VAL A 33 7.13 -7.60 3.85
N GLU A 34 7.86 -7.84 4.93
CA GLU A 34 7.45 -8.75 5.98
C GLU A 34 6.47 -8.03 6.91
N ILE A 35 5.27 -8.59 7.05
CA ILE A 35 4.21 -8.01 7.89
C ILE A 35 4.55 -8.22 9.36
N PHE A 36 4.47 -7.16 10.16
CA PHE A 36 4.71 -7.21 11.60
C PHE A 36 3.71 -8.10 12.34
N LYS A 37 4.22 -8.81 13.34
CA LYS A 37 3.49 -9.66 14.27
C LYS A 37 3.49 -9.04 15.66
N GLU A 38 2.77 -9.64 16.60
CA GLU A 38 2.68 -9.20 18.02
C GLU A 38 4.05 -9.03 18.72
N ARG A 39 5.08 -9.78 18.28
CA ARG A 39 6.44 -9.67 18.83
C ARG A 39 7.29 -8.55 18.23
N ASP A 40 6.91 -8.06 17.05
CA ASP A 40 7.71 -7.11 16.26
C ASP A 40 7.33 -5.65 16.59
N CYS A 41 6.13 -5.44 17.09
CA CYS A 41 5.64 -4.11 17.50
C CYS A 41 4.47 -4.23 18.50
N ASP A 42 4.23 -3.14 19.24
CA ASP A 42 3.16 -3.07 20.26
C ASP A 42 1.75 -3.22 19.67
N ARG A 43 1.57 -2.82 18.41
CA ARG A 43 0.31 -2.91 17.67
C ARG A 43 0.57 -3.46 16.27
N PRO A 44 0.40 -4.77 16.07
CA PRO A 44 0.48 -5.36 14.74
C PRO A 44 -0.71 -4.91 13.88
N PRO A 45 -0.52 -4.83 12.54
CA PRO A 45 -1.58 -4.40 11.64
C PRO A 45 -2.71 -5.43 11.58
N GLU A 46 -3.95 -4.96 11.66
CA GLU A 46 -5.14 -5.77 11.45
C GLU A 46 -5.32 -6.12 9.97
N LEU A 47 -6.22 -7.07 9.65
CA LEU A 47 -6.41 -7.53 8.26
C LEU A 47 -6.83 -6.41 7.31
N HIS A 48 -7.72 -5.51 7.75
CA HIS A 48 -8.21 -4.39 6.96
C HIS A 48 -7.17 -3.27 6.77
N GLU A 49 -6.10 -3.24 7.57
CA GLU A 49 -5.02 -2.26 7.47
C GLU A 49 -3.93 -2.67 6.48
N ARG A 50 -3.94 -3.94 6.04
CA ARG A 50 -2.97 -4.54 5.12
C ARG A 50 -3.64 -5.36 4.00
N GLU A 51 -4.81 -4.93 3.59
CA GLU A 51 -5.59 -5.59 2.55
C GLU A 51 -4.99 -5.36 1.15
N PHE A 52 -5.46 -6.13 0.18
CA PHE A 52 -5.16 -5.93 -1.23
C PHE A 52 -5.64 -4.54 -1.68
N GLY A 53 -4.79 -3.81 -2.40
CA GLY A 53 -5.08 -2.43 -2.81
C GLY A 53 -4.89 -1.38 -1.70
N GLN A 54 -4.37 -1.76 -0.51
CA GLN A 54 -4.09 -0.80 0.56
C GLN A 54 -2.96 0.13 0.16
N PRO A 55 -3.18 1.48 0.11
CA PRO A 55 -2.12 2.45 -0.03
C PRO A 55 -1.21 2.44 1.20
N VAL A 56 0.09 2.52 0.94
CA VAL A 56 1.14 2.53 1.97
C VAL A 56 2.16 3.62 1.66
N PHE A 57 2.95 4.00 2.64
CA PHE A 57 4.08 4.89 2.41
C PHE A 57 5.30 4.51 3.26
N ILE A 58 6.46 4.94 2.81
CA ILE A 58 7.75 4.78 3.48
C ILE A 58 8.35 6.17 3.68
N LYS A 59 8.82 6.49 4.90
CA LYS A 59 9.49 7.75 5.20
C LYS A 59 10.96 7.66 4.87
N LYS A 60 11.49 8.67 4.17
CA LYS A 60 12.93 8.81 3.90
C LYS A 60 13.35 10.27 4.05
N VAL A 61 14.45 10.48 4.78
CA VAL A 61 15.09 11.80 4.84
C VAL A 61 16.17 11.88 3.76
N ILE A 62 16.01 12.80 2.83
CA ILE A 62 16.89 12.99 1.68
C ILE A 62 17.30 14.46 1.63
N ASP A 63 18.61 14.70 1.70
CA ASP A 63 19.17 16.07 1.73
C ASP A 63 18.53 16.97 2.80
N GLY A 64 18.16 16.38 3.96
CA GLY A 64 17.52 17.09 5.07
C GLY A 64 16.02 17.34 4.91
N THR A 65 15.39 16.86 3.83
CA THR A 65 13.95 16.93 3.60
C THR A 65 13.33 15.56 3.79
N GLU A 66 12.22 15.48 4.52
CA GLU A 66 11.48 14.24 4.73
C GLU A 66 10.53 13.99 3.54
N HIS A 67 10.61 12.80 2.98
CA HIS A 67 9.80 12.36 1.84
C HIS A 67 8.92 11.17 2.22
N ALA A 68 7.69 11.16 1.73
CA ALA A 68 6.85 9.99 1.65
C ALA A 68 7.05 9.32 0.30
N ILE A 69 7.52 8.08 0.30
CA ILE A 69 7.57 7.25 -0.90
C ILE A 69 6.30 6.41 -0.90
N MET A 70 5.41 6.72 -1.83
CA MET A 70 4.06 6.15 -1.89
C MET A 70 4.07 4.83 -2.63
N GLY A 71 3.32 3.87 -2.12
CA GLY A 71 3.15 2.54 -2.69
C GLY A 71 1.75 1.98 -2.47
N VAL A 72 1.52 0.78 -2.99
CA VAL A 72 0.29 0.02 -2.82
C VAL A 72 0.60 -1.45 -2.62
N ILE A 73 -0.13 -2.11 -1.73
CA ILE A 73 -0.07 -3.58 -1.58
C ILE A 73 -0.83 -4.20 -2.76
N TYR A 74 -0.11 -4.94 -3.62
CA TYR A 74 -0.68 -5.55 -4.81
C TYR A 74 -0.73 -7.08 -4.77
N ASP A 75 -0.02 -7.69 -3.81
CA ASP A 75 0.01 -9.15 -3.65
C ASP A 75 0.32 -9.52 -2.20
N THR A 76 -0.05 -10.73 -1.79
CA THR A 76 0.31 -11.28 -0.49
C THR A 76 0.70 -12.74 -0.60
N LYS A 77 1.74 -13.13 0.13
CA LYS A 77 2.25 -14.49 0.18
C LYS A 77 2.36 -15.00 1.61
N LEU A 78 1.74 -16.14 1.86
CA LEU A 78 1.91 -16.85 3.12
C LEU A 78 3.08 -17.83 3.02
N VAL A 79 3.96 -17.81 4.01
CA VAL A 79 5.05 -18.77 4.13
C VAL A 79 4.90 -19.53 5.44
N ASP A 80 4.75 -20.86 5.31
CA ASP A 80 4.75 -21.80 6.42
C ASP A 80 5.95 -22.74 6.23
N PRO A 81 6.97 -22.71 7.09
CA PRO A 81 8.19 -23.52 6.94
C PRO A 81 7.89 -25.03 7.04
N ASP A 82 6.74 -25.42 7.62
CA ASP A 82 6.30 -26.81 7.63
C ASP A 82 5.66 -27.27 6.31
N GLN A 83 5.56 -26.39 5.33
CA GLN A 83 5.02 -26.73 4.02
C GLN A 83 5.97 -27.71 3.30
N GLY A 84 5.54 -28.97 3.15
CA GLY A 84 6.33 -30.03 2.50
C GLY A 84 6.88 -31.10 3.43
N ARG A 85 6.71 -31.00 4.74
CA ARG A 85 7.01 -32.09 5.66
C ARG A 85 5.91 -33.17 5.61
N THR A 86 6.29 -34.39 5.31
CA THR A 86 5.41 -35.57 5.38
C THR A 86 5.28 -36.02 6.85
N GLY A 87 4.16 -35.71 7.48
CA GLY A 87 3.83 -36.14 8.85
C GLY A 87 2.50 -35.53 9.31
N PRO A 88 1.87 -36.11 10.34
CA PRO A 88 0.68 -35.51 10.93
C PRO A 88 1.05 -34.13 11.52
N ARG A 89 0.32 -33.08 11.11
CA ARG A 89 0.46 -31.76 11.75
C ARG A 89 -0.02 -31.88 13.20
N LEU A 90 0.82 -31.48 14.14
CA LEU A 90 0.41 -31.30 15.52
C LEU A 90 -0.67 -30.19 15.59
N ALA A 91 -1.61 -30.32 16.53
CA ALA A 91 -2.55 -29.25 16.83
C ALA A 91 -1.77 -27.97 17.23
N GLN A 92 -2.35 -26.79 16.99
CA GLN A 92 -1.65 -25.52 17.20
C GLN A 92 -1.14 -25.34 18.65
N ASP A 93 -1.93 -25.83 19.62
CA ASP A 93 -1.56 -25.81 21.05
C ASP A 93 -0.38 -26.76 21.36
N ASP A 94 -0.34 -27.93 20.70
CA ASP A 94 0.77 -28.90 20.84
C ASP A 94 2.05 -28.37 20.15
N GLN A 95 1.92 -27.68 19.03
CA GLN A 95 3.06 -27.01 18.36
C GLN A 95 3.65 -25.92 19.25
N ALA A 96 2.83 -25.11 19.91
CA ALA A 96 3.30 -24.06 20.82
C ALA A 96 4.12 -24.63 22.00
N GLN A 97 3.76 -25.84 22.45
CA GLN A 97 4.45 -26.46 23.58
C GLN A 97 5.73 -27.23 23.18
N PHE A 98 5.71 -27.93 22.03
CA PHE A 98 6.80 -28.82 21.63
C PHE A 98 7.78 -28.21 20.61
N THR A 99 7.29 -27.26 19.79
CA THR A 99 8.11 -26.62 18.73
C THR A 99 7.75 -25.13 18.56
N PRO A 100 7.93 -24.31 19.60
CA PRO A 100 7.54 -22.89 19.55
C PRO A 100 8.21 -22.12 18.39
N GLY A 101 9.45 -22.46 18.06
CA GLY A 101 10.18 -21.82 16.95
C GLY A 101 9.50 -21.94 15.58
N TYR A 102 8.76 -23.03 15.33
CA TYR A 102 8.09 -23.22 14.02
C TYR A 102 6.83 -22.36 13.85
N ILE A 103 6.13 -22.05 14.94
CA ILE A 103 4.99 -21.11 14.87
C ILE A 103 5.50 -19.69 14.60
N GLU A 104 6.65 -19.35 15.14
CA GLU A 104 7.29 -18.05 14.96
C GLU A 104 7.80 -17.82 13.52
N GLU A 105 8.11 -18.89 12.79
CA GLU A 105 8.59 -18.83 11.40
C GLU A 105 7.47 -18.62 10.37
N ARG A 106 6.17 -18.81 10.75
CA ARG A 106 5.06 -18.51 9.84
C ARG A 106 4.99 -17.01 9.60
N THR A 107 5.10 -16.62 8.34
CA THR A 107 5.22 -15.20 7.97
C THR A 107 4.28 -14.88 6.81
N VAL A 108 3.74 -13.67 6.85
CA VAL A 108 3.00 -13.06 5.74
C VAL A 108 3.93 -12.05 5.08
N PHE A 109 4.11 -12.18 3.78
CA PHE A 109 4.78 -11.17 2.98
C PHE A 109 3.76 -10.44 2.12
N ALA A 110 3.95 -9.13 1.95
CA ALA A 110 3.22 -8.32 1.00
C ALA A 110 4.14 -7.84 -0.11
N GLY A 111 3.66 -7.91 -1.36
CA GLY A 111 4.26 -7.21 -2.49
C GLY A 111 3.80 -5.77 -2.49
N VAL A 112 4.72 -4.83 -2.52
CA VAL A 112 4.44 -3.38 -2.55
C VAL A 112 5.02 -2.78 -3.82
N ALA A 113 4.14 -2.25 -4.68
CA ALA A 113 4.52 -1.50 -5.86
C ALA A 113 4.61 -0.01 -5.53
N LEU A 114 5.72 0.65 -5.90
CA LEU A 114 5.90 2.08 -5.69
C LEU A 114 5.16 2.89 -6.75
N LEU A 115 4.39 3.88 -6.30
CA LEU A 115 3.56 4.74 -7.14
C LEU A 115 4.23 6.08 -7.46
N GLY A 116 4.97 6.63 -6.48
CA GLY A 116 5.57 7.95 -6.59
C GLY A 116 6.11 8.49 -5.27
N THR A 117 6.23 9.82 -5.17
CA THR A 117 6.78 10.48 -3.99
C THR A 117 5.99 11.75 -3.66
N ALA A 118 6.03 12.16 -2.40
CA ALA A 118 5.62 13.49 -1.93
C ALA A 118 6.61 13.98 -0.85
N VAL A 119 6.59 15.27 -0.56
CA VAL A 119 7.36 15.85 0.55
C VAL A 119 6.48 15.88 1.79
N ILE A 120 6.99 15.44 2.93
CA ILE A 120 6.32 15.56 4.22
C ILE A 120 6.67 16.94 4.80
N THR A 121 5.66 17.71 5.15
CA THR A 121 5.80 19.04 5.72
C THR A 121 5.92 18.99 7.25
N ASP A 122 6.27 20.11 7.88
CA ASP A 122 6.43 20.20 9.35
C ASP A 122 5.10 19.96 10.11
N ASP A 123 3.97 20.25 9.49
CA ASP A 123 2.61 19.96 10.00
C ASP A 123 2.14 18.53 9.72
N ARG A 124 3.04 17.67 9.25
CA ARG A 124 2.79 16.25 8.94
C ARG A 124 1.80 15.99 7.80
N SER A 125 1.49 16.99 6.99
CA SER A 125 0.81 16.81 5.71
C SER A 125 1.79 16.46 4.59
N ILE A 126 1.28 16.18 3.40
CA ILE A 126 2.12 16.00 2.21
C ILE A 126 1.95 17.15 1.23
N THR A 127 3.02 17.47 0.52
CA THR A 127 3.01 18.47 -0.56
C THR A 127 3.84 18.00 -1.77
N GLY A 128 3.59 18.63 -2.92
CA GLY A 128 4.33 18.34 -4.14
C GLY A 128 4.24 16.87 -4.58
N PRO A 129 3.04 16.26 -4.64
CA PRO A 129 2.89 14.88 -5.07
C PRO A 129 3.43 14.70 -6.49
N SER A 130 4.12 13.59 -6.70
CA SER A 130 4.73 13.26 -7.99
C SER A 130 4.56 11.78 -8.29
N HIS A 131 3.87 11.46 -9.37
CA HIS A 131 3.70 10.09 -9.85
C HIS A 131 4.86 9.60 -10.72
N ARG A 132 5.96 10.34 -10.75
CA ARG A 132 7.18 9.89 -11.40
C ARG A 132 7.82 8.76 -10.59
N MET A 133 8.57 7.91 -11.27
CA MET A 133 9.34 6.86 -10.62
C MET A 133 10.23 7.47 -9.53
N PRO A 134 10.16 6.98 -8.28
CA PRO A 134 11.09 7.36 -7.22
C PRO A 134 12.54 7.16 -7.68
N ARG A 135 13.42 8.10 -7.36
CA ARG A 135 14.82 8.03 -7.78
C ARG A 135 15.70 7.29 -6.78
N TRP A 136 15.20 7.14 -5.56
CA TRP A 136 15.94 6.56 -4.45
C TRP A 136 15.56 5.11 -4.23
N THR A 137 16.55 4.30 -3.89
CA THR A 137 16.35 2.91 -3.50
C THR A 137 15.97 2.85 -2.03
N LEU A 138 14.98 2.04 -1.70
CA LEU A 138 14.65 1.70 -0.33
C LEU A 138 15.62 0.64 0.20
N GLU A 139 15.76 0.57 1.51
CA GLU A 139 16.70 -0.31 2.20
C GLU A 139 15.95 -1.41 2.97
N VAL A 140 16.66 -2.49 3.26
CA VAL A 140 16.17 -3.51 4.19
C VAL A 140 15.91 -2.85 5.54
N ASP A 141 14.88 -3.29 6.24
CA ASP A 141 14.38 -2.74 7.51
C ASP A 141 13.68 -1.36 7.41
N ASP A 142 13.55 -0.77 6.21
CA ASP A 142 12.69 0.40 6.06
C ASP A 142 11.25 0.04 6.45
N THR A 143 10.68 0.82 7.35
CA THR A 143 9.32 0.61 7.84
C THR A 143 8.29 1.09 6.82
N VAL A 144 7.31 0.25 6.54
CA VAL A 144 6.16 0.55 5.71
C VAL A 144 4.97 0.88 6.60
N TYR A 145 4.30 1.97 6.31
CA TYR A 145 3.15 2.50 7.06
C TYR A 145 1.88 2.44 6.22
N GLN A 146 0.74 2.22 6.86
CA GLN A 146 -0.56 2.43 6.24
C GLN A 146 -0.71 3.91 5.86
N CYS A 147 -1.11 4.16 4.63
CA CYS A 147 -1.40 5.53 4.18
C CYS A 147 -2.82 5.92 4.62
N PRO A 148 -2.98 7.04 5.36
CA PRO A 148 -4.28 7.59 5.65
C PRO A 148 -5.05 7.97 4.39
N ASP A 149 -6.37 7.94 4.48
CA ASP A 149 -7.25 8.22 3.34
C ASP A 149 -7.06 9.64 2.80
N GLU A 150 -6.93 10.63 3.68
CA GLU A 150 -6.72 12.03 3.31
C GLU A 150 -5.38 12.22 2.58
N VAL A 151 -4.34 11.52 3.02
CA VAL A 151 -3.01 11.55 2.38
C VAL A 151 -3.08 10.85 1.02
N THR A 152 -3.85 9.77 0.93
CA THR A 152 -4.08 9.07 -0.34
C THR A 152 -4.75 9.98 -1.36
N VAL A 153 -5.81 10.70 -0.97
CA VAL A 153 -6.48 11.67 -1.85
C VAL A 153 -5.52 12.81 -2.23
N SER A 154 -4.80 13.38 -1.24
CA SER A 154 -3.83 14.47 -1.50
C SER A 154 -2.71 14.05 -2.44
N PHE A 155 -2.22 12.82 -2.36
CA PHE A 155 -1.22 12.29 -3.28
C PHE A 155 -1.74 12.20 -4.71
N HIS A 156 -3.02 11.84 -4.89
CA HIS A 156 -3.62 11.69 -6.20
C HIS A 156 -4.18 13.00 -6.79
N THR A 157 -4.31 14.05 -5.97
CA THR A 157 -4.88 15.33 -6.42
C THR A 157 -3.77 16.31 -6.76
N VAL A 158 -3.69 16.70 -8.02
CA VAL A 158 -2.77 17.73 -8.53
C VAL A 158 -3.60 18.78 -9.27
N ASP A 159 -3.49 20.05 -8.88
CA ASP A 159 -4.27 21.16 -9.47
C ASP A 159 -5.79 20.86 -9.48
N GLU A 160 -6.32 20.38 -8.36
CA GLU A 160 -7.73 19.98 -8.15
C GLU A 160 -8.22 18.81 -9.05
N GLN A 161 -7.32 18.12 -9.73
CA GLN A 161 -7.63 16.99 -10.60
C GLN A 161 -6.97 15.71 -10.12
N ILE A 162 -7.73 14.61 -10.16
CA ILE A 162 -7.18 13.27 -9.89
C ILE A 162 -6.24 12.87 -11.02
N GLN A 163 -5.06 12.42 -10.62
CA GLN A 163 -4.05 11.88 -11.53
C GLN A 163 -3.67 10.45 -11.09
N LEU A 164 -3.47 9.59 -12.09
CA LEU A 164 -3.09 8.19 -11.92
C LEU A 164 -1.97 7.84 -12.92
N ALA A 165 -0.94 8.70 -13.03
CA ALA A 165 0.08 8.59 -14.07
C ALA A 165 1.06 7.41 -13.88
N TYR A 166 0.86 6.58 -12.87
CA TYR A 166 1.64 5.38 -12.60
C TYR A 166 0.95 4.08 -13.11
N LEU A 167 -0.26 4.15 -13.67
CA LEU A 167 -1.08 2.97 -13.99
C LEU A 167 -0.35 1.94 -14.85
N ASP A 168 0.28 2.34 -15.93
CA ASP A 168 1.00 1.42 -16.82
C ASP A 168 2.10 0.65 -16.07
N ARG A 169 2.84 1.36 -15.21
CA ARG A 169 3.89 0.73 -14.39
C ARG A 169 3.32 -0.23 -13.35
N LEU A 170 2.19 0.12 -12.76
CA LEU A 170 1.53 -0.73 -11.78
C LEU A 170 1.03 -2.03 -12.42
N ILE A 171 0.45 -1.94 -13.63
CA ILE A 171 0.06 -3.11 -14.43
C ILE A 171 1.27 -4.00 -14.71
N ASP A 172 2.39 -3.41 -15.13
CA ASP A 172 3.61 -4.17 -15.45
C ASP A 172 4.19 -4.89 -14.22
N ILE A 173 4.15 -4.23 -13.04
CA ILE A 173 4.67 -4.80 -11.78
C ILE A 173 3.73 -5.89 -11.26
N ALA A 174 2.44 -5.61 -11.17
CA ALA A 174 1.45 -6.50 -10.57
C ALA A 174 1.01 -7.63 -11.51
N GLY A 175 1.34 -7.56 -12.81
CA GLY A 175 1.03 -8.59 -13.79
C GLY A 175 -0.47 -8.90 -13.87
N ASP A 176 -0.83 -10.16 -13.62
CA ASP A 176 -2.24 -10.61 -13.68
C ASP A 176 -3.15 -9.91 -12.64
N LEU A 177 -2.58 -9.37 -11.57
CA LEU A 177 -3.32 -8.63 -10.54
C LEU A 177 -3.40 -7.12 -10.82
N GLY A 178 -2.77 -6.64 -11.89
CA GLY A 178 -2.64 -5.21 -12.19
C GLY A 178 -3.98 -4.50 -12.33
N ALA A 179 -4.92 -5.09 -13.04
CA ALA A 179 -6.25 -4.52 -13.21
C ALA A 179 -7.02 -4.46 -11.88
N GLU A 180 -6.98 -5.56 -11.13
CA GLU A 180 -7.68 -5.69 -9.86
C GLU A 180 -7.15 -4.69 -8.79
N VAL A 181 -5.84 -4.47 -8.73
CA VAL A 181 -5.28 -3.49 -7.78
C VAL A 181 -5.62 -2.05 -8.15
N ILE A 182 -5.72 -1.74 -9.46
CA ILE A 182 -6.15 -0.42 -9.93
C ILE A 182 -7.61 -0.18 -9.57
N VAL A 183 -8.50 -1.15 -9.83
CA VAL A 183 -9.91 -1.05 -9.45
C VAL A 183 -10.04 -0.85 -7.94
N ALA A 184 -9.32 -1.62 -7.12
CA ALA A 184 -9.33 -1.45 -5.67
C ALA A 184 -8.89 -0.04 -5.21
N LEU A 185 -7.88 0.57 -5.88
CA LEU A 185 -7.46 1.94 -5.63
C LEU A 185 -8.53 2.96 -6.05
N ILE A 186 -9.14 2.77 -7.21
CA ILE A 186 -10.22 3.64 -7.71
C ILE A 186 -11.41 3.59 -6.76
N ASP A 187 -11.89 2.41 -6.39
CA ASP A 187 -12.97 2.22 -5.42
C ASP A 187 -12.69 2.96 -4.09
N ARG A 188 -11.43 2.93 -3.64
CA ARG A 188 -11.04 3.63 -2.42
C ARG A 188 -11.11 5.14 -2.61
N LEU A 189 -10.56 5.69 -3.69
CA LEU A 189 -10.60 7.12 -4.00
C LEU A 189 -12.05 7.61 -4.16
N GLN A 190 -12.90 6.87 -4.84
CA GLN A 190 -14.32 7.22 -5.03
C GLN A 190 -15.07 7.31 -3.70
N ARG A 191 -14.80 6.40 -2.77
CA ARG A 191 -15.42 6.44 -1.42
C ARG A 191 -15.01 7.65 -0.58
N MET A 192 -13.83 8.22 -0.83
CA MET A 192 -13.31 9.37 -0.09
C MET A 192 -13.75 10.71 -0.68
N LEU A 193 -14.05 10.74 -1.97
CA LEU A 193 -14.48 11.96 -2.66
C LEU A 193 -16.00 12.19 -2.47
N PRO A 194 -16.44 13.46 -2.38
CA PRO A 194 -17.86 13.79 -2.42
C PRO A 194 -18.56 13.23 -3.68
N GLU A 195 -19.83 12.84 -3.57
CA GLU A 195 -20.58 12.26 -4.71
C GLU A 195 -20.70 13.22 -5.91
N ASP A 196 -20.67 14.53 -5.66
CA ASP A 196 -20.75 15.59 -6.68
C ASP A 196 -19.37 16.08 -7.17
N ASP A 197 -18.27 15.48 -6.69
CA ASP A 197 -16.91 15.83 -7.14
C ASP A 197 -16.73 15.48 -8.62
N PRO A 198 -16.26 16.42 -9.46
CA PRO A 198 -16.01 16.15 -10.88
C PRO A 198 -15.03 15.03 -11.15
N ASN A 199 -14.13 14.74 -10.19
CA ASN A 199 -13.14 13.66 -10.26
C ASN A 199 -13.78 12.26 -10.20
N GLN A 200 -15.00 12.12 -9.65
CA GLN A 200 -15.73 10.85 -9.68
C GLN A 200 -15.87 10.34 -11.12
N ARG A 201 -16.22 11.21 -12.06
CA ARG A 201 -16.39 10.85 -13.48
C ARG A 201 -15.05 10.46 -14.14
N VAL A 202 -13.95 11.05 -13.70
CA VAL A 202 -12.62 10.69 -14.21
C VAL A 202 -12.29 9.26 -13.77
N LEU A 203 -12.53 8.94 -12.50
CA LEU A 203 -12.34 7.60 -11.95
C LEU A 203 -13.23 6.56 -12.64
N ASP A 204 -14.52 6.86 -12.85
CA ASP A 204 -15.44 5.97 -13.59
C ASP A 204 -14.93 5.62 -14.99
N VAL A 205 -14.42 6.62 -15.73
CA VAL A 205 -13.88 6.41 -17.08
C VAL A 205 -12.62 5.56 -17.06
N VAL A 206 -11.73 5.78 -16.08
CA VAL A 206 -10.49 4.97 -15.95
C VAL A 206 -10.87 3.53 -15.62
N GLU A 207 -11.77 3.31 -14.66
CA GLU A 207 -12.25 1.97 -14.28
C GLU A 207 -12.81 1.21 -15.47
N GLN A 208 -13.75 1.81 -16.20
CA GLN A 208 -14.34 1.20 -17.41
C GLN A 208 -13.29 0.84 -18.46
N ASN A 209 -12.26 1.68 -18.66
CA ASN A 209 -11.18 1.37 -19.59
C ASN A 209 -10.34 0.16 -19.14
N ILE A 210 -10.05 0.06 -17.84
CA ILE A 210 -9.30 -1.08 -17.28
C ILE A 210 -10.09 -2.37 -17.41
N GLU A 211 -11.38 -2.36 -17.07
CA GLU A 211 -12.27 -3.52 -17.22
C GLU A 211 -12.33 -3.99 -18.68
N TRP A 212 -12.48 -3.05 -19.62
CA TRP A 212 -12.55 -3.37 -21.05
C TRP A 212 -11.24 -4.03 -21.54
N GLN A 213 -10.08 -3.47 -21.20
CA GLN A 213 -8.79 -4.04 -21.55
C GLN A 213 -8.59 -5.45 -20.97
N THR A 214 -9.08 -5.69 -19.75
CA THR A 214 -9.00 -7.00 -19.09
C THR A 214 -9.90 -8.03 -19.80
N HIS A 215 -11.08 -7.65 -20.23
CA HIS A 215 -11.98 -8.51 -21.01
C HIS A 215 -11.40 -8.88 -22.38
N GLU A 216 -10.77 -7.95 -23.10
CA GLU A 216 -10.11 -8.26 -24.37
C GLU A 216 -8.96 -9.25 -24.20
N ARG A 217 -8.12 -9.06 -23.18
CA ARG A 217 -7.01 -10.00 -22.89
C ARG A 217 -7.50 -11.41 -22.58
N ARG A 218 -8.59 -11.55 -21.81
CA ARG A 218 -9.19 -12.86 -21.46
C ARG A 218 -9.97 -13.50 -22.63
N GLY A 219 -10.45 -12.73 -23.59
CA GLY A 219 -11.19 -13.22 -24.75
C GLY A 219 -10.33 -13.67 -25.93
N MET A 220 -9.02 -13.46 -25.90
CA MET A 220 -8.06 -13.86 -26.93
C MET A 220 -7.29 -15.17 -26.62
N VAL A 221 -7.70 -15.91 -25.59
CA VAL A 221 -7.10 -17.22 -25.23
C VAL A 221 -7.99 -18.37 -25.70
#